data_3654677cd96f501c6965b0dd26c4d4ff
#
_entry.id   3654677cd96f501c6965b0dd26c4d4ff
#
_cell.length_a   1.000
_cell.length_b   1.000
_cell.length_c   1.000
_cell.angle_alpha   90.00
_cell.angle_beta   90.00
_cell.angle_gamma   90.00
#
_symmetry.space_group_name_H-M   'P 1'
#
loop_
_entity.id
_entity.type
_entity.pdbx_description
1 polymer ?
#
loop_
_entity_poly.entity_id
_entity_poly.type
_entity_poly.pdbx_seq_one_letter_code
_entity_poly.pdbx_strand_id
1 'polypeptide(L)'
;SLAACGGNSASSGAAPAASGSEETSTVASTPETKDPVTLTVYTWWDVTKFEHLQKMKSDFEAENPDIKLEFVTIPSKYADTMITKLAAGEIPDVMMLAMDQVPRYALNGMLMPLDDLASQEYKDSLYPVVTEALTVNGTMYAAARDITPKVMYINTKMFKDAGVEIPSEDWTMDDFVEVAKQLTKGSGADAQWGYYWKNYTDQTFAMIAAFGGKLYSEDGKASVLSTDPKTKEAVQFMYDLCNTYKVCPTATQAAQFGDNEFAPFMANKVAMQIGALSTASNMDANGTEYTVLPMPSIDGVSKTSSFVNTWVIPKTAKNPDLSWRVVEFLSGKEGQQIALDMNFGLPASKLVDTTAFEAKAPYNKYFVEALETAVPYPTNLNGSAFQTMFQKECESLWAGAITPEEFETRVDEQAAEILNK
;
A
#
# COMPACT_ATOMS: atom_id res chain seq x y z
N SER A 1 0.07 -12.76 -76.40
CA SER A 1 0.87 -12.77 -77.64
C SER A 1 2.31 -12.45 -77.30
N LEU A 2 3.12 -13.44 -77.24
CA LEU A 2 4.17 -13.82 -78.22
C LEU A 2 5.41 -12.92 -78.17
N ALA A 3 6.47 -13.41 -77.71
CA ALA A 3 7.55 -14.24 -78.24
C ALA A 3 8.72 -13.32 -78.64
N ALA A 4 9.90 -13.55 -78.42
CA ALA A 4 10.81 -14.66 -78.31
C ALA A 4 12.13 -14.27 -79.04
N CYS A 5 13.22 -14.89 -78.57
CA CYS A 5 14.49 -15.23 -79.29
C CYS A 5 15.47 -14.07 -79.53
N GLY A 6 16.69 -14.16 -79.29
CA GLY A 6 17.69 -15.28 -79.22
C GLY A 6 19.02 -14.77 -79.69
N GLY A 7 20.06 -15.21 -79.19
CA GLY A 7 21.11 -16.00 -79.76
C GLY A 7 22.51 -15.41 -79.68
N ASN A 8 23.32 -16.03 -78.88
CA ASN A 8 24.60 -16.73 -79.14
C ASN A 8 25.71 -16.02 -79.92
N SER A 9 26.90 -15.92 -79.34
CA SER A 9 28.09 -16.69 -79.77
C SER A 9 29.39 -16.12 -79.17
N ALA A 10 30.11 -16.98 -78.52
CA ALA A 10 31.44 -17.21 -78.14
C ALA A 10 32.56 -16.50 -78.92
N SER A 11 33.64 -16.16 -78.22
CA SER A 11 34.98 -16.63 -78.50
C SER A 11 36.07 -16.10 -77.59
N SER A 12 36.70 -17.00 -76.89
CA SER A 12 38.10 -17.21 -76.49
C SER A 12 39.10 -16.03 -76.49
N GLY A 13 39.89 -15.94 -75.39
CA GLY A 13 41.20 -15.29 -75.41
C GLY A 13 41.85 -15.29 -74.01
N ALA A 14 42.96 -15.95 -73.91
CA ALA A 14 43.77 -16.36 -72.76
C ALA A 14 44.23 -15.23 -71.81
N ALA A 15 44.58 -15.64 -70.59
CA ALA A 15 45.23 -14.91 -69.47
C ALA A 15 46.68 -14.44 -69.85
N PRO A 16 47.30 -13.54 -69.00
CA PRO A 16 47.96 -14.03 -67.81
C PRO A 16 47.85 -13.11 -66.57
N ALA A 17 48.26 -13.68 -65.45
CA ALA A 17 48.27 -13.26 -64.10
C ALA A 17 49.00 -11.95 -63.76
N ALA A 18 48.45 -11.17 -62.75
CA ALA A 18 49.27 -10.39 -61.82
C ALA A 18 48.50 -10.20 -60.51
N SER A 19 49.24 -10.48 -59.46
CA SER A 19 48.95 -10.33 -58.02
C SER A 19 48.36 -9.00 -57.61
N GLY A 20 47.38 -9.04 -56.68
CA GLY A 20 46.91 -7.81 -55.97
C GLY A 20 45.93 -8.15 -54.86
N SER A 21 46.45 -8.18 -53.68
CA SER A 21 45.85 -7.97 -52.38
C SER A 21 44.32 -8.12 -52.22
N GLU A 22 43.93 -9.15 -51.46
CA GLU A 22 42.63 -9.30 -50.83
C GLU A 22 42.43 -8.17 -49.80
N GLU A 23 41.65 -7.17 -50.13
CA GLU A 23 40.97 -6.36 -49.14
C GLU A 23 39.74 -7.12 -48.66
N THR A 24 39.87 -7.73 -47.48
CA THR A 24 38.74 -8.25 -46.70
C THR A 24 37.91 -7.06 -46.26
N SER A 25 36.88 -6.71 -47.01
CA SER A 25 35.81 -5.83 -46.50
C SER A 25 35.02 -6.61 -45.42
N THR A 26 35.41 -6.41 -44.18
CA THR A 26 34.53 -6.72 -43.02
C THR A 26 33.31 -5.85 -43.15
N VAL A 27 32.22 -6.40 -43.66
CA VAL A 27 30.88 -5.84 -43.51
C VAL A 27 30.60 -5.91 -42.01
N ALA A 28 30.75 -4.78 -41.32
CA ALA A 28 30.23 -4.62 -39.98
C ALA A 28 28.71 -4.83 -40.07
N SER A 29 28.21 -5.97 -39.62
CA SER A 29 26.80 -6.19 -39.41
C SER A 29 26.35 -5.19 -38.36
N THR A 30 25.62 -4.18 -38.79
CA THR A 30 24.82 -3.31 -37.90
C THR A 30 23.95 -4.26 -37.07
N PRO A 31 23.92 -4.14 -35.73
CA PRO A 31 23.00 -4.94 -34.94
C PRO A 31 21.59 -4.65 -35.44
N GLU A 32 20.85 -5.66 -35.87
CA GLU A 32 19.41 -5.55 -36.07
C GLU A 32 18.83 -5.10 -34.73
N THR A 33 18.43 -3.85 -34.61
CA THR A 33 17.63 -3.35 -33.49
C THR A 33 16.27 -4.03 -33.61
N LYS A 34 16.07 -5.10 -32.86
CA LYS A 34 14.73 -5.70 -32.69
C LYS A 34 13.80 -4.63 -32.15
N ASP A 35 12.60 -4.56 -32.71
CA ASP A 35 11.57 -3.69 -32.17
C ASP A 35 11.34 -4.01 -30.68
N PRO A 36 11.16 -2.98 -29.82
CA PRO A 36 10.97 -3.20 -28.40
C PRO A 36 9.72 -4.04 -28.13
N VAL A 37 9.79 -4.90 -27.12
CA VAL A 37 8.64 -5.67 -26.64
C VAL A 37 7.73 -4.75 -25.88
N THR A 38 6.45 -4.69 -26.22
CA THR A 38 5.46 -3.93 -25.46
C THR A 38 4.89 -4.81 -24.35
N LEU A 39 5.02 -4.34 -23.11
CA LEU A 39 4.43 -4.97 -21.92
C LEU A 39 3.26 -4.13 -21.41
N THR A 40 2.14 -4.79 -21.12
CA THR A 40 0.94 -4.16 -20.61
C THR A 40 0.94 -4.12 -19.10
N VAL A 41 0.65 -2.95 -18.52
CA VAL A 41 0.55 -2.71 -17.06
C VAL A 41 -0.86 -2.25 -16.74
N TYR A 42 -1.65 -3.07 -16.05
CA TYR A 42 -3.02 -2.73 -15.69
C TYR A 42 -3.06 -2.02 -14.33
N THR A 43 -3.79 -0.91 -14.30
CA THR A 43 -3.91 -0.03 -13.13
C THR A 43 -5.37 0.35 -12.89
N TRP A 44 -5.73 0.64 -11.63
CA TRP A 44 -7.02 1.26 -11.33
C TRP A 44 -7.00 2.79 -11.47
N TRP A 45 -5.82 3.39 -11.64
CA TRP A 45 -5.66 4.82 -11.86
C TRP A 45 -5.42 5.15 -13.32
N ASP A 46 -5.89 6.30 -13.70
CA ASP A 46 -5.48 6.94 -14.95
C ASP A 46 -4.05 7.48 -14.78
N VAL A 47 -3.08 6.75 -15.30
CA VAL A 47 -1.65 7.05 -15.16
C VAL A 47 -1.30 8.45 -15.66
N THR A 48 -2.07 9.01 -16.62
CA THR A 48 -1.84 10.36 -17.14
C THR A 48 -2.03 11.44 -16.07
N LYS A 49 -2.68 11.13 -14.96
CA LYS A 49 -2.91 12.03 -13.81
C LYS A 49 -1.91 11.85 -12.68
N PHE A 50 -0.96 10.91 -12.81
CA PHE A 50 0.00 10.57 -11.76
C PHE A 50 1.42 10.74 -12.28
N GLU A 51 2.02 11.89 -12.01
CA GLU A 51 3.35 12.27 -12.51
C GLU A 51 4.44 11.27 -12.12
N HIS A 52 4.39 10.69 -10.91
CA HIS A 52 5.37 9.69 -10.49
C HIS A 52 5.34 8.43 -11.36
N LEU A 53 4.15 7.95 -11.77
CA LEU A 53 4.03 6.79 -12.65
C LEU A 53 4.50 7.11 -14.08
N GLN A 54 4.26 8.33 -14.56
CA GLN A 54 4.78 8.78 -15.86
C GLN A 54 6.31 8.86 -15.84
N LYS A 55 6.89 9.37 -14.74
CA LYS A 55 8.33 9.42 -14.58
C LYS A 55 8.92 8.02 -14.48
N MET A 56 8.34 7.12 -13.67
CA MET A 56 8.77 5.72 -13.59
C MET A 56 8.77 5.04 -14.97
N LYS A 57 7.71 5.25 -15.76
CA LYS A 57 7.63 4.74 -17.13
C LYS A 57 8.77 5.28 -18.00
N SER A 58 8.96 6.58 -17.99
CA SER A 58 9.99 7.25 -18.80
C SER A 58 11.40 6.77 -18.44
N ASP A 59 11.71 6.72 -17.14
CA ASP A 59 13.04 6.32 -16.66
C ASP A 59 13.29 4.83 -16.95
N PHE A 60 12.29 3.97 -16.69
CA PHE A 60 12.39 2.55 -17.01
C PHE A 60 12.66 2.31 -18.50
N GLU A 61 11.90 2.96 -19.40
CA GLU A 61 12.07 2.80 -20.85
C GLU A 61 13.40 3.37 -21.36
N ALA A 62 13.95 4.38 -20.68
CA ALA A 62 15.26 4.93 -21.00
C ALA A 62 16.41 3.94 -20.66
N GLU A 63 16.27 3.24 -19.53
CA GLU A 63 17.21 2.22 -19.07
C GLU A 63 17.03 0.87 -19.79
N ASN A 64 15.83 0.61 -20.31
CA ASN A 64 15.46 -0.64 -20.97
C ASN A 64 14.88 -0.38 -22.37
N PRO A 65 15.73 0.01 -23.35
CA PRO A 65 15.26 0.39 -24.69
C PRO A 65 14.63 -0.77 -25.49
N ASP A 66 14.79 -2.00 -25.01
CA ASP A 66 14.18 -3.22 -25.52
C ASP A 66 12.74 -3.43 -25.05
N ILE A 67 12.24 -2.59 -24.14
CA ILE A 67 10.87 -2.69 -23.57
C ILE A 67 10.13 -1.37 -23.71
N LYS A 68 8.84 -1.46 -24.05
CA LYS A 68 7.87 -0.37 -23.96
C LYS A 68 6.76 -0.74 -22.98
N LEU A 69 6.31 0.22 -22.17
CA LEU A 69 5.22 0.03 -21.24
C LEU A 69 3.93 0.65 -21.77
N GLU A 70 2.87 -0.12 -21.82
CA GLU A 70 1.52 0.34 -22.10
C GLU A 70 0.67 0.21 -20.84
N PHE A 71 0.29 1.36 -20.26
CA PHE A 71 -0.60 1.41 -19.08
C PHE A 71 -2.06 1.37 -19.53
N VAL A 72 -2.82 0.45 -18.96
CA VAL A 72 -4.25 0.26 -19.23
C VAL A 72 -5.03 0.50 -17.95
N THR A 73 -5.94 1.48 -17.98
CA THR A 73 -6.77 1.87 -16.83
C THR A 73 -8.04 1.07 -16.75
N ILE A 74 -8.32 0.48 -15.59
CA ILE A 74 -9.59 -0.16 -15.24
C ILE A 74 -10.20 0.64 -14.08
N PRO A 75 -11.12 1.58 -14.35
CA PRO A 75 -11.48 2.65 -13.39
C PRO A 75 -12.47 2.25 -12.30
N SER A 76 -13.12 1.08 -12.41
CA SER A 76 -14.13 0.65 -11.43
C SER A 76 -14.16 -0.87 -11.24
N LYS A 77 -14.53 -1.31 -10.03
CA LYS A 77 -14.62 -2.73 -9.66
C LYS A 77 -13.37 -3.52 -10.07
N TYR A 78 -12.22 -2.90 -9.88
CA TYR A 78 -10.94 -3.36 -10.44
C TYR A 78 -10.68 -4.85 -10.16
N ALA A 79 -10.73 -5.28 -8.89
CA ALA A 79 -10.43 -6.65 -8.52
C ALA A 79 -11.35 -7.67 -9.22
N ASP A 80 -12.66 -7.46 -9.21
CA ASP A 80 -13.61 -8.38 -9.86
C ASP A 80 -13.49 -8.34 -11.39
N THR A 81 -13.23 -7.16 -11.96
CA THR A 81 -13.00 -7.02 -13.41
C THR A 81 -11.74 -7.76 -13.82
N MET A 82 -10.67 -7.71 -13.03
CA MET A 82 -9.45 -8.44 -13.31
C MET A 82 -9.64 -9.95 -13.25
N ILE A 83 -10.39 -10.49 -12.28
CA ILE A 83 -10.72 -11.91 -12.26
C ILE A 83 -11.41 -12.34 -13.56
N THR A 84 -12.39 -11.55 -14.00
CA THR A 84 -13.13 -11.82 -15.24
C THR A 84 -12.22 -11.77 -16.47
N LYS A 85 -11.34 -10.77 -16.58
CA LYS A 85 -10.38 -10.63 -17.67
C LYS A 85 -9.38 -11.78 -17.73
N LEU A 86 -8.79 -12.13 -16.59
CA LEU A 86 -7.85 -13.25 -16.49
C LEU A 86 -8.52 -14.57 -16.90
N ALA A 87 -9.76 -14.80 -16.47
CA ALA A 87 -10.53 -15.99 -16.88
C ALA A 87 -10.87 -16.00 -18.36
N ALA A 88 -11.06 -14.84 -18.99
CA ALA A 88 -11.27 -14.69 -20.43
C ALA A 88 -9.99 -14.78 -21.28
N GLY A 89 -8.81 -14.90 -20.65
CA GLY A 89 -7.52 -14.93 -21.33
C GLY A 89 -6.95 -13.56 -21.70
N GLU A 90 -7.54 -12.48 -21.19
CA GLU A 90 -7.00 -11.12 -21.29
C GLU A 90 -5.95 -10.91 -20.17
N ILE A 91 -4.72 -11.34 -20.43
CA ILE A 91 -3.64 -11.41 -19.46
C ILE A 91 -2.69 -10.23 -19.63
N PRO A 92 -2.61 -9.28 -18.67
CA PRO A 92 -1.56 -8.27 -18.66
C PRO A 92 -0.21 -8.88 -18.28
N ASP A 93 0.88 -8.18 -18.57
CA ASP A 93 2.21 -8.57 -18.12
C ASP A 93 2.44 -8.23 -16.64
N VAL A 94 1.89 -7.09 -16.19
CA VAL A 94 1.92 -6.62 -14.79
C VAL A 94 0.57 -6.01 -14.44
N MET A 95 0.13 -6.13 -13.20
CA MET A 95 -1.06 -5.43 -12.73
C MET A 95 -0.92 -4.96 -11.28
N MET A 96 -1.61 -3.87 -10.94
CA MET A 96 -1.82 -3.46 -9.55
C MET A 96 -2.72 -4.46 -8.84
N LEU A 97 -2.48 -4.68 -7.56
CA LEU A 97 -3.39 -5.43 -6.70
C LEU A 97 -3.29 -4.88 -5.27
N ALA A 98 -4.42 -4.71 -4.59
CA ALA A 98 -4.44 -4.39 -3.18
C ALA A 98 -4.04 -5.61 -2.36
N MET A 99 -3.29 -5.42 -1.26
CA MET A 99 -2.75 -6.54 -0.49
C MET A 99 -3.82 -7.49 0.05
N ASP A 100 -5.00 -6.99 0.36
CA ASP A 100 -6.14 -7.79 0.85
C ASP A 100 -6.70 -8.75 -0.21
N GLN A 101 -6.39 -8.53 -1.49
CA GLN A 101 -6.77 -9.39 -2.60
C GLN A 101 -5.69 -10.42 -2.96
N VAL A 102 -4.44 -10.21 -2.54
CA VAL A 102 -3.32 -11.10 -2.90
C VAL A 102 -3.57 -12.55 -2.49
N PRO A 103 -4.02 -12.87 -1.26
CA PRO A 103 -4.29 -14.26 -0.88
C PRO A 103 -5.35 -14.93 -1.77
N ARG A 104 -6.43 -14.21 -2.09
CA ARG A 104 -7.50 -14.72 -2.95
C ARG A 104 -6.99 -15.07 -4.35
N TYR A 105 -6.20 -14.21 -4.96
CA TYR A 105 -5.64 -14.44 -6.29
C TYR A 105 -4.57 -15.53 -6.27
N ALA A 106 -3.67 -15.52 -5.29
CA ALA A 106 -2.60 -16.50 -5.17
C ALA A 106 -3.13 -17.92 -4.96
N LEU A 107 -4.05 -18.11 -4.01
CA LEU A 107 -4.61 -19.44 -3.69
C LEU A 107 -5.53 -19.99 -4.78
N ASN A 108 -6.10 -19.12 -5.64
CA ASN A 108 -6.81 -19.53 -6.85
C ASN A 108 -5.88 -19.74 -8.05
N GLY A 109 -4.56 -19.73 -7.85
CA GLY A 109 -3.58 -19.99 -8.90
C GLY A 109 -3.52 -18.94 -10.00
N MET A 110 -3.93 -17.70 -9.73
CA MET A 110 -3.97 -16.60 -10.69
C MET A 110 -2.67 -15.80 -10.75
N LEU A 111 -1.81 -15.91 -9.72
CA LEU A 111 -0.55 -15.17 -9.63
C LEU A 111 0.67 -16.08 -9.83
N MET A 112 1.71 -15.48 -10.35
CA MET A 112 3.02 -16.10 -10.48
C MET A 112 3.77 -16.00 -9.14
N PRO A 113 4.35 -17.11 -8.63
CA PRO A 113 5.34 -17.04 -7.55
C PRO A 113 6.56 -16.22 -8.01
N LEU A 114 7.03 -15.33 -7.14
CA LEU A 114 8.14 -14.42 -7.44
C LEU A 114 9.47 -14.87 -6.81
N ASP A 115 9.49 -15.94 -6.03
CA ASP A 115 10.66 -16.38 -5.28
C ASP A 115 11.88 -16.66 -6.15
N ASP A 116 11.68 -17.25 -7.32
CA ASP A 116 12.75 -17.57 -8.27
C ASP A 116 13.15 -16.37 -9.16
N LEU A 117 12.29 -15.36 -9.26
CA LEU A 117 12.54 -14.14 -10.02
C LEU A 117 13.24 -13.07 -9.19
N ALA A 118 12.80 -12.90 -7.94
CA ALA A 118 13.34 -11.92 -7.02
C ALA A 118 14.70 -12.34 -6.47
N SER A 119 15.71 -11.49 -6.65
CA SER A 119 17.05 -11.72 -6.08
C SER A 119 17.02 -11.71 -4.54
N GLN A 120 18.02 -12.34 -3.92
CA GLN A 120 18.16 -12.29 -2.48
C GLN A 120 18.39 -10.85 -1.99
N GLU A 121 19.16 -10.06 -2.73
CA GLU A 121 19.39 -8.63 -2.44
C GLU A 121 18.08 -7.83 -2.42
N TYR A 122 17.19 -8.05 -3.40
CA TYR A 122 15.86 -7.44 -3.40
C TYR A 122 15.07 -7.82 -2.14
N LYS A 123 14.99 -9.12 -1.81
CA LYS A 123 14.25 -9.62 -0.63
C LYS A 123 14.81 -9.06 0.68
N ASP A 124 16.13 -9.01 0.83
CA ASP A 124 16.81 -8.51 2.04
C ASP A 124 16.67 -6.99 2.20
N SER A 125 16.39 -6.28 1.11
CA SER A 125 16.18 -4.83 1.14
C SER A 125 14.83 -4.41 1.73
N LEU A 126 13.86 -5.33 1.80
CA LEU A 126 12.50 -5.01 2.21
C LEU A 126 12.37 -4.83 3.74
N TYR A 127 11.48 -3.94 4.17
CA TYR A 127 11.07 -3.88 5.57
C TYR A 127 10.31 -5.17 5.95
N PRO A 128 10.39 -5.63 7.23
CA PRO A 128 9.73 -6.86 7.67
C PRO A 128 8.22 -6.90 7.37
N VAL A 129 7.52 -5.80 7.61
CA VAL A 129 6.08 -5.65 7.32
C VAL A 129 5.76 -5.89 5.84
N VAL A 130 6.66 -5.49 4.95
CA VAL A 130 6.50 -5.68 3.50
C VAL A 130 6.66 -7.15 3.14
N THR A 131 7.72 -7.80 3.61
CA THR A 131 7.96 -9.23 3.37
C THR A 131 6.77 -10.07 3.84
N GLU A 132 6.23 -9.79 5.01
CA GLU A 132 5.06 -10.49 5.56
C GLU A 132 3.81 -10.26 4.69
N ALA A 133 3.53 -9.01 4.28
CA ALA A 133 2.39 -8.65 3.45
C ALA A 133 2.40 -9.27 2.04
N LEU A 134 3.60 -9.53 1.49
CA LEU A 134 3.77 -10.05 0.13
C LEU A 134 3.75 -11.57 0.04
N THR A 135 3.74 -12.25 1.18
CA THR A 135 3.90 -13.71 1.30
C THR A 135 2.58 -14.39 1.65
N VAL A 136 2.22 -15.41 0.90
CA VAL A 136 1.07 -16.28 1.15
C VAL A 136 1.56 -17.72 1.27
N ASN A 137 1.33 -18.36 2.41
CA ASN A 137 1.78 -19.73 2.71
C ASN A 137 3.30 -19.94 2.42
N GLY A 138 4.13 -18.97 2.78
CA GLY A 138 5.58 -19.05 2.62
C GLY A 138 6.10 -18.74 1.21
N THR A 139 5.23 -18.37 0.26
CA THR A 139 5.59 -18.02 -1.11
C THR A 139 5.32 -16.53 -1.38
N MET A 140 6.26 -15.83 -1.98
CA MET A 140 6.12 -14.44 -2.39
C MET A 140 5.34 -14.35 -3.70
N TYR A 141 4.19 -13.64 -3.69
CA TYR A 141 3.33 -13.47 -4.89
C TYR A 141 3.21 -12.03 -5.36
N ALA A 142 3.72 -11.09 -4.62
CA ALA A 142 3.56 -9.68 -4.91
C ALA A 142 4.86 -8.90 -4.64
N ALA A 143 4.97 -7.72 -5.21
CA ALA A 143 5.99 -6.74 -4.91
C ALA A 143 5.33 -5.43 -4.47
N ALA A 144 5.95 -4.68 -3.58
CA ALA A 144 5.33 -3.50 -3.01
C ALA A 144 5.31 -2.32 -4.00
N ARG A 145 4.15 -1.67 -4.12
CA ARG A 145 4.00 -0.40 -4.82
C ARG A 145 4.23 0.79 -3.88
N ASP A 146 3.54 0.79 -2.77
CA ASP A 146 3.65 1.77 -1.69
C ASP A 146 3.21 1.15 -0.37
N ILE A 147 3.60 1.79 0.73
CA ILE A 147 3.31 1.36 2.08
C ILE A 147 2.76 2.55 2.89
N THR A 148 1.74 2.31 3.70
CA THR A 148 0.99 3.35 4.42
C THR A 148 0.83 3.02 5.90
N PRO A 149 1.91 3.15 6.71
CA PRO A 149 1.82 2.98 8.16
C PRO A 149 0.92 4.05 8.76
N LYS A 150 0.24 3.71 9.85
CA LYS A 150 -0.59 4.63 10.61
C LYS A 150 0.24 5.33 11.68
N VAL A 151 -0.08 6.61 11.89
CA VAL A 151 0.54 7.50 12.87
C VAL A 151 -0.55 8.33 13.53
N MET A 152 -0.21 9.08 14.59
CA MET A 152 -1.17 9.96 15.26
C MET A 152 -1.02 11.40 14.78
N TYR A 153 -2.08 11.94 14.18
CA TYR A 153 -2.21 13.36 13.84
C TYR A 153 -2.62 14.16 15.07
N ILE A 154 -1.94 15.29 15.30
CA ILE A 154 -2.11 16.19 16.45
C ILE A 154 -2.53 17.57 15.93
N ASN A 155 -3.70 18.03 16.32
CA ASN A 155 -4.18 19.37 15.99
C ASN A 155 -3.47 20.41 16.89
N THR A 156 -2.42 21.04 16.40
CA THR A 156 -1.57 21.93 17.18
C THR A 156 -2.29 23.18 17.65
N LYS A 157 -3.28 23.65 16.88
CA LYS A 157 -4.13 24.78 17.30
C LYS A 157 -4.93 24.45 18.54
N MET A 158 -5.57 23.29 18.60
CA MET A 158 -6.37 22.88 19.76
C MET A 158 -5.52 22.72 21.01
N PHE A 159 -4.32 22.15 20.91
CA PHE A 159 -3.36 22.04 22.01
C PHE A 159 -2.96 23.42 22.53
N LYS A 160 -2.58 24.33 21.63
CA LYS A 160 -2.22 25.71 21.98
C LYS A 160 -3.37 26.46 22.65
N ASP A 161 -4.58 26.38 22.09
CA ASP A 161 -5.76 27.08 22.63
C ASP A 161 -6.18 26.54 24.00
N ALA A 162 -5.87 25.30 24.30
CA ALA A 162 -6.12 24.66 25.58
C ALA A 162 -4.98 24.84 26.60
N GLY A 163 -3.82 25.33 26.18
CA GLY A 163 -2.60 25.39 26.99
C GLY A 163 -2.06 24.04 27.41
N VAL A 164 -2.28 23.01 26.55
CA VAL A 164 -1.80 21.65 26.74
C VAL A 164 -0.53 21.47 25.91
N GLU A 165 0.54 20.95 26.50
CA GLU A 165 1.77 20.63 25.79
C GLU A 165 1.58 19.42 24.89
N ILE A 166 2.16 19.48 23.69
CA ILE A 166 2.21 18.34 22.79
C ILE A 166 3.18 17.32 23.39
N PRO A 167 2.78 16.03 23.54
CA PRO A 167 3.65 15.00 24.07
C PRO A 167 4.94 14.84 23.27
N SER A 168 5.96 14.30 23.92
CA SER A 168 7.20 13.86 23.24
C SER A 168 6.96 12.58 22.40
N GLU A 169 7.92 12.22 21.57
CA GLU A 169 7.83 11.06 20.67
C GLU A 169 7.76 9.69 21.40
N ASP A 170 8.18 9.65 22.64
CA ASP A 170 8.16 8.45 23.51
C ASP A 170 6.92 8.35 24.43
N TRP A 171 5.87 9.13 24.12
CA TRP A 171 4.62 9.12 24.88
C TRP A 171 3.95 7.74 24.94
N THR A 172 3.22 7.51 26.01
CA THR A 172 2.56 6.24 26.31
C THR A 172 1.06 6.30 26.05
N MET A 173 0.39 5.12 26.08
CA MET A 173 -1.08 5.08 26.05
C MET A 173 -1.72 5.81 27.23
N ASP A 174 -1.08 5.83 28.42
CA ASP A 174 -1.55 6.60 29.55
C ASP A 174 -1.44 8.11 29.29
N ASP A 175 -0.32 8.58 28.73
CA ASP A 175 -0.17 9.98 28.33
C ASP A 175 -1.23 10.39 27.31
N PHE A 176 -1.50 9.51 26.33
CA PHE A 176 -2.55 9.74 25.34
C PHE A 176 -3.93 9.94 25.99
N VAL A 177 -4.30 9.09 26.93
CA VAL A 177 -5.58 9.22 27.66
C VAL A 177 -5.66 10.51 28.43
N GLU A 178 -4.59 10.87 29.15
CA GLU A 178 -4.57 12.11 29.95
C GLU A 178 -4.66 13.36 29.08
N VAL A 179 -3.95 13.40 27.98
CA VAL A 179 -4.01 14.50 27.02
C VAL A 179 -5.40 14.57 26.35
N ALA A 180 -5.97 13.43 25.99
CA ALA A 180 -7.31 13.37 25.39
C ALA A 180 -8.38 13.93 26.36
N LYS A 181 -8.30 13.62 27.66
CA LYS A 181 -9.18 14.17 28.67
C LYS A 181 -9.05 15.70 28.83
N GLN A 182 -7.80 16.21 28.84
CA GLN A 182 -7.53 17.66 28.96
C GLN A 182 -8.09 18.45 27.76
N LEU A 183 -8.11 17.85 26.58
CA LEU A 183 -8.58 18.48 25.34
C LEU A 183 -10.08 18.28 25.08
N THR A 184 -10.75 17.46 25.88
CA THR A 184 -12.20 17.25 25.78
C THR A 184 -12.94 18.28 26.65
N LYS A 185 -13.74 19.13 26.00
CA LYS A 185 -14.47 20.20 26.70
C LYS A 185 -15.69 20.68 25.92
N GLY A 186 -16.50 21.49 26.60
CA GLY A 186 -17.66 22.10 25.98
C GLY A 186 -18.86 21.16 25.82
N SER A 187 -19.93 21.68 25.26
CA SER A 187 -21.16 20.93 24.96
C SER A 187 -21.89 21.55 23.80
N GLY A 188 -22.79 20.80 23.17
CA GLY A 188 -23.54 21.27 22.00
C GLY A 188 -22.62 21.69 20.85
N ALA A 189 -22.81 22.89 20.32
CA ALA A 189 -22.01 23.44 19.23
C ALA A 189 -20.55 23.73 19.59
N ASP A 190 -20.28 23.94 20.89
CA ASP A 190 -18.95 24.25 21.42
C ASP A 190 -18.19 23.01 21.88
N ALA A 191 -18.77 21.82 21.71
CA ALA A 191 -18.13 20.57 22.07
C ALA A 191 -16.84 20.34 21.27
N GLN A 192 -15.81 19.91 22.00
CA GLN A 192 -14.50 19.48 21.47
C GLN A 192 -14.11 18.18 22.13
N TRP A 193 -13.43 17.31 21.37
CA TRP A 193 -13.00 16.01 21.84
C TRP A 193 -11.51 15.82 21.68
N GLY A 194 -10.92 15.11 22.63
CA GLY A 194 -9.49 14.81 22.61
C GLY A 194 -9.11 13.84 21.50
N TYR A 195 -9.98 12.92 21.17
CA TYR A 195 -9.72 11.91 20.15
C TYR A 195 -10.96 11.59 19.32
N TYR A 196 -10.74 11.14 18.08
CA TYR A 196 -11.78 10.61 17.22
C TYR A 196 -11.41 9.21 16.75
N TRP A 197 -12.14 8.25 17.24
CA TRP A 197 -12.11 6.91 16.68
C TRP A 197 -13.15 6.81 15.57
N LYS A 198 -12.69 6.97 14.32
CA LYS A 198 -13.53 6.57 13.20
C LYS A 198 -13.47 5.03 13.12
N ASN A 199 -14.62 4.40 13.21
CA ASN A 199 -14.78 2.94 13.30
C ASN A 199 -14.42 2.18 12.00
N TYR A 200 -13.62 2.75 11.13
CA TYR A 200 -13.05 2.05 9.98
C TYR A 200 -12.09 0.97 10.43
N THR A 201 -12.14 -0.16 9.73
CA THR A 201 -11.37 -1.35 10.09
C THR A 201 -9.87 -1.07 10.17
N ASP A 202 -9.34 -0.22 9.28
CA ASP A 202 -7.92 0.12 9.26
C ASP A 202 -7.47 0.96 10.48
N GLN A 203 -8.28 1.91 10.94
CA GLN A 203 -8.00 2.68 12.15
C GLN A 203 -8.18 1.84 13.42
N THR A 204 -9.21 1.01 13.45
CA THR A 204 -9.47 0.08 14.55
C THR A 204 -8.32 -0.92 14.67
N PHE A 205 -7.88 -1.49 13.54
CA PHE A 205 -6.76 -2.41 13.56
C PHE A 205 -5.43 -1.74 13.91
N ALA A 206 -5.22 -0.47 13.54
CA ALA A 206 -4.03 0.26 13.97
C ALA A 206 -3.96 0.36 15.51
N MET A 207 -5.08 0.57 16.18
CA MET A 207 -5.13 0.56 17.64
C MET A 207 -4.91 -0.85 18.21
N ILE A 208 -5.52 -1.88 17.64
CA ILE A 208 -5.28 -3.28 18.04
C ILE A 208 -3.80 -3.64 17.86
N ALA A 209 -3.19 -3.27 16.75
CA ALA A 209 -1.77 -3.49 16.48
C ALA A 209 -0.86 -2.74 17.47
N ALA A 210 -1.24 -1.52 17.89
CA ALA A 210 -0.50 -0.76 18.90
C ALA A 210 -0.41 -1.52 20.24
N PHE A 211 -1.44 -2.29 20.58
CA PHE A 211 -1.44 -3.20 21.74
C PHE A 211 -0.71 -4.52 21.48
N GLY A 212 -0.33 -4.81 20.23
CA GLY A 212 0.25 -6.10 19.83
C GLY A 212 -0.80 -7.20 19.64
N GLY A 213 -2.07 -6.82 19.46
CA GLY A 213 -3.19 -7.72 19.21
C GLY A 213 -3.30 -8.19 17.77
N LYS A 214 -4.18 -9.15 17.53
CA LYS A 214 -4.42 -9.80 16.24
C LYS A 214 -5.93 -9.87 15.95
N LEU A 215 -6.31 -9.89 14.66
CA LEU A 215 -7.70 -10.19 14.27
C LEU A 215 -7.92 -11.67 13.98
N TYR A 216 -6.92 -12.34 13.42
CA TYR A 216 -7.03 -13.73 12.95
C TYR A 216 -6.00 -14.64 13.59
N SER A 217 -6.32 -15.94 13.59
CA SER A 217 -5.35 -17.01 13.81
C SER A 217 -4.23 -16.96 12.75
N GLU A 218 -3.11 -17.62 13.03
CA GLU A 218 -1.95 -17.61 12.11
C GLU A 218 -2.28 -18.19 10.73
N ASP A 219 -3.21 -19.14 10.65
CA ASP A 219 -3.69 -19.73 9.38
C ASP A 219 -4.80 -18.90 8.71
N GLY A 220 -5.22 -17.77 9.30
CA GLY A 220 -6.28 -16.90 8.78
C GLY A 220 -7.69 -17.46 8.79
N LYS A 221 -7.92 -18.63 9.42
CA LYS A 221 -9.20 -19.36 9.34
C LYS A 221 -10.17 -19.06 10.48
N ALA A 222 -9.71 -18.42 11.53
CA ALA A 222 -10.53 -18.04 12.66
C ALA A 222 -10.24 -16.61 13.11
N SER A 223 -11.26 -15.93 13.60
CA SER A 223 -11.10 -14.73 14.39
C SER A 223 -10.62 -15.09 15.80
N VAL A 224 -9.80 -14.25 16.42
CA VAL A 224 -9.22 -14.52 17.75
C VAL A 224 -9.51 -13.41 18.77
N LEU A 225 -10.53 -12.59 18.51
CA LEU A 225 -10.81 -11.43 19.35
C LEU A 225 -11.10 -11.82 20.81
N SER A 226 -11.86 -12.87 21.04
CA SER A 226 -12.21 -13.34 22.38
C SER A 226 -11.10 -14.12 23.08
N THR A 227 -10.06 -14.53 22.35
CA THR A 227 -8.99 -15.40 22.87
C THR A 227 -7.63 -14.75 22.93
N ASP A 228 -7.35 -13.74 22.11
CA ASP A 228 -6.09 -13.01 22.14
C ASP A 228 -6.12 -11.92 23.24
N PRO A 229 -5.28 -12.01 24.29
CA PRO A 229 -5.35 -11.09 25.42
C PRO A 229 -5.00 -9.65 25.02
N LYS A 230 -4.12 -9.46 24.05
CA LYS A 230 -3.74 -8.11 23.60
C LYS A 230 -4.84 -7.44 22.78
N THR A 231 -5.57 -8.20 21.98
CA THR A 231 -6.76 -7.72 21.29
C THR A 231 -7.86 -7.32 22.28
N LYS A 232 -8.08 -8.12 23.34
CA LYS A 232 -9.04 -7.80 24.39
C LYS A 232 -8.67 -6.52 25.13
N GLU A 233 -7.39 -6.32 25.46
CA GLU A 233 -6.90 -5.06 26.04
C GLU A 233 -7.20 -3.86 25.13
N ALA A 234 -6.93 -3.98 23.82
CA ALA A 234 -7.19 -2.94 22.85
C ALA A 234 -8.68 -2.62 22.69
N VAL A 235 -9.53 -3.64 22.63
CA VAL A 235 -10.99 -3.49 22.51
C VAL A 235 -11.55 -2.78 23.76
N GLN A 236 -11.14 -3.20 24.95
CA GLN A 236 -11.51 -2.52 26.20
C GLN A 236 -11.06 -1.06 26.20
N PHE A 237 -9.83 -0.79 25.79
CA PHE A 237 -9.28 0.56 25.72
C PHE A 237 -10.09 1.47 24.77
N MET A 238 -10.41 0.99 23.55
CA MET A 238 -11.23 1.76 22.60
C MET A 238 -12.64 2.02 23.13
N TYR A 239 -13.25 1.03 23.79
CA TYR A 239 -14.53 1.20 24.47
C TYR A 239 -14.45 2.30 25.54
N ASP A 240 -13.40 2.26 26.38
CA ASP A 240 -13.22 3.22 27.46
C ASP A 240 -12.99 4.65 26.95
N LEU A 241 -12.25 4.84 25.85
CA LEU A 241 -12.10 6.15 25.22
C LEU A 241 -13.46 6.80 24.91
N CYS A 242 -14.39 6.02 24.39
CA CYS A 242 -15.68 6.53 23.93
C CYS A 242 -16.74 6.55 25.03
N ASN A 243 -16.79 5.53 25.89
CA ASN A 243 -17.90 5.30 26.81
C ASN A 243 -17.58 5.61 28.28
N THR A 244 -16.35 5.36 28.71
CA THR A 244 -15.90 5.61 30.09
C THR A 244 -15.33 7.03 30.23
N TYR A 245 -14.32 7.35 29.40
CA TYR A 245 -13.65 8.66 29.44
C TYR A 245 -14.39 9.72 28.62
N LYS A 246 -15.21 9.30 27.67
CA LYS A 246 -16.01 10.16 26.78
C LYS A 246 -15.19 11.21 26.03
N VAL A 247 -13.98 10.83 25.62
CA VAL A 247 -13.07 11.69 24.88
C VAL A 247 -13.29 11.67 23.37
N CYS A 248 -14.22 10.84 22.89
CA CYS A 248 -14.62 10.74 21.48
C CYS A 248 -16.01 11.33 21.26
N PRO A 249 -16.29 11.93 20.07
CA PRO A 249 -17.65 12.26 19.68
C PRO A 249 -18.47 10.99 19.48
N THR A 250 -19.78 11.07 19.69
CA THR A 250 -20.71 10.03 19.22
C THR A 250 -20.80 10.04 17.71
N ALA A 251 -21.33 8.97 17.10
CA ALA A 251 -21.55 8.90 15.67
C ALA A 251 -22.42 10.06 15.15
N THR A 252 -23.48 10.42 15.90
CA THR A 252 -24.36 11.54 15.55
C THR A 252 -23.63 12.88 15.61
N GLN A 253 -22.78 13.09 16.61
CA GLN A 253 -21.98 14.31 16.72
C GLN A 253 -20.94 14.40 15.58
N ALA A 254 -20.26 13.30 15.25
CA ALA A 254 -19.30 13.26 14.18
C ALA A 254 -19.93 13.50 12.79
N ALA A 255 -21.14 12.97 12.55
CA ALA A 255 -21.85 13.12 11.27
C ALA A 255 -22.20 14.58 10.94
N GLN A 256 -22.24 15.49 11.92
CA GLN A 256 -22.51 16.91 11.69
C GLN A 256 -21.41 17.61 10.87
N PHE A 257 -20.21 17.03 10.80
CA PHE A 257 -19.07 17.61 10.07
C PHE A 257 -18.92 17.11 8.63
N GLY A 258 -19.81 16.21 8.18
CA GLY A 258 -19.81 15.65 6.84
C GLY A 258 -19.18 14.25 6.76
N ASP A 259 -19.06 13.73 5.53
CA ASP A 259 -18.64 12.33 5.28
C ASP A 259 -17.11 12.13 5.30
N ASN A 260 -16.33 13.20 5.17
CA ASN A 260 -14.87 13.10 5.27
C ASN A 260 -14.47 12.66 6.68
N GLU A 261 -13.71 11.59 6.79
CA GLU A 261 -13.29 11.02 8.08
C GLU A 261 -12.48 11.99 8.95
N PHE A 262 -11.82 12.98 8.36
CA PHE A 262 -11.05 14.02 9.06
C PHE A 262 -11.79 15.34 9.20
N ALA A 263 -13.06 15.43 8.81
CA ALA A 263 -13.82 16.67 8.89
C ALA A 263 -13.88 17.25 10.30
N PRO A 264 -14.10 16.47 11.38
CA PRO A 264 -14.06 17.01 12.75
C PRO A 264 -12.68 17.54 13.16
N PHE A 265 -11.60 16.88 12.72
CA PHE A 265 -10.23 17.32 12.98
C PHE A 265 -9.93 18.64 12.24
N MET A 266 -10.26 18.74 10.96
CA MET A 266 -10.09 19.94 10.16
C MET A 266 -10.94 21.11 10.64
N ALA A 267 -12.07 20.84 11.27
CA ALA A 267 -12.94 21.85 11.91
C ALA A 267 -12.44 22.29 13.31
N ASN A 268 -11.29 21.82 13.77
CA ASN A 268 -10.76 22.05 15.12
C ASN A 268 -11.74 21.61 16.23
N LYS A 269 -12.42 20.49 16.03
CA LYS A 269 -13.32 19.87 17.00
C LYS A 269 -12.76 18.59 17.60
N VAL A 270 -11.73 18.03 16.99
CA VAL A 270 -11.02 16.83 17.44
C VAL A 270 -9.53 17.13 17.49
N ALA A 271 -8.88 16.81 18.59
CA ALA A 271 -7.48 17.14 18.82
C ALA A 271 -6.51 16.09 18.31
N MET A 272 -6.90 14.82 18.30
CA MET A 272 -6.05 13.70 17.88
C MET A 272 -6.84 12.70 17.05
N GLN A 273 -6.21 12.19 15.98
CA GLN A 273 -6.80 11.16 15.13
C GLN A 273 -5.72 10.34 14.42
N ILE A 274 -5.94 9.04 14.26
CA ILE A 274 -5.06 8.16 13.50
C ILE A 274 -5.18 8.49 12.01
N GLY A 275 -4.06 8.59 11.32
CA GLY A 275 -3.98 8.85 9.89
C GLY A 275 -2.76 8.21 9.25
N ALA A 276 -2.55 8.47 7.96
CA ALA A 276 -1.41 8.03 7.17
C ALA A 276 -0.78 9.22 6.44
N LEU A 277 0.30 9.00 5.66
CA LEU A 277 0.94 10.09 4.90
C LEU A 277 -0.05 10.83 3.97
N SER A 278 -0.97 10.10 3.33
CA SER A 278 -2.00 10.71 2.47
C SER A 278 -2.93 11.69 3.20
N THR A 279 -3.06 11.56 4.52
CA THR A 279 -3.84 12.49 5.34
C THR A 279 -3.26 13.90 5.35
N ALA A 280 -1.93 14.03 5.26
CA ALA A 280 -1.23 15.32 5.21
C ALA A 280 -1.75 16.23 4.09
N SER A 281 -1.96 15.68 2.90
CA SER A 281 -2.47 16.44 1.75
C SER A 281 -3.84 17.07 2.01
N ASN A 282 -4.73 16.37 2.74
CA ASN A 282 -6.03 16.90 3.12
C ASN A 282 -5.91 18.03 4.16
N MET A 283 -4.99 17.85 5.13
CA MET A 283 -4.72 18.86 6.15
C MET A 283 -4.14 20.13 5.55
N ASP A 284 -3.16 19.99 4.66
CA ASP A 284 -2.49 21.10 3.95
C ASP A 284 -3.48 21.86 3.07
N ALA A 285 -4.31 21.15 2.30
CA ALA A 285 -5.33 21.75 1.43
C ALA A 285 -6.39 22.54 2.23
N ASN A 286 -6.68 22.13 3.46
CA ASN A 286 -7.62 22.82 4.35
C ASN A 286 -6.95 23.93 5.18
N GLY A 287 -5.64 24.05 5.17
CA GLY A 287 -4.89 24.99 6.03
C GLY A 287 -4.97 24.63 7.52
N THR A 288 -5.12 23.34 7.85
CA THR A 288 -5.18 22.85 9.22
C THR A 288 -3.80 22.90 9.86
N GLU A 289 -3.70 23.46 11.06
CA GLU A 289 -2.47 23.45 11.85
C GLU A 289 -2.31 22.08 12.54
N TYR A 290 -1.29 21.32 12.15
CA TYR A 290 -1.07 19.98 12.70
C TYR A 290 0.43 19.64 12.81
N THR A 291 0.70 18.62 13.60
CA THR A 291 1.93 17.83 13.56
C THR A 291 1.57 16.34 13.63
N VAL A 292 2.57 15.50 13.57
CA VAL A 292 2.40 14.04 13.66
C VAL A 292 3.28 13.52 14.80
N LEU A 293 2.80 12.55 15.54
CA LEU A 293 3.56 11.74 16.48
C LEU A 293 3.49 10.25 16.09
N PRO A 294 4.43 9.41 16.51
CA PRO A 294 4.25 7.97 16.42
C PRO A 294 3.01 7.56 17.23
N MET A 295 2.48 6.36 16.97
CA MET A 295 1.44 5.82 17.85
C MET A 295 1.94 5.78 19.30
N PRO A 296 1.06 6.03 20.29
CA PRO A 296 1.47 5.93 21.69
C PRO A 296 2.07 4.57 22.01
N SER A 297 3.14 4.56 22.79
CA SER A 297 3.87 3.34 23.12
C SER A 297 3.21 2.50 24.21
N ILE A 298 3.43 1.20 24.16
CA ILE A 298 3.20 0.25 25.23
C ILE A 298 4.52 -0.45 25.50
N ASP A 299 4.92 -0.53 26.76
CA ASP A 299 6.21 -1.11 27.18
C ASP A 299 7.42 -0.51 26.41
N GLY A 300 7.34 0.79 26.10
CA GLY A 300 8.39 1.54 25.41
C GLY A 300 8.49 1.27 23.91
N VAL A 301 7.52 0.57 23.32
CA VAL A 301 7.50 0.29 21.87
C VAL A 301 6.24 0.90 21.25
N SER A 302 6.45 1.79 20.28
CA SER A 302 5.37 2.27 19.41
C SER A 302 5.16 1.26 18.28
N LYS A 303 3.99 0.62 18.25
CA LYS A 303 3.57 -0.31 17.19
C LYS A 303 2.43 0.28 16.40
N THR A 304 2.33 -0.09 15.13
CA THR A 304 1.25 0.34 14.26
C THR A 304 0.91 -0.72 13.23
N SER A 305 -0.09 -0.47 12.42
CA SER A 305 -0.38 -1.28 11.23
C SER A 305 -0.04 -0.52 9.95
N SER A 306 0.19 -1.27 8.90
CA SER A 306 0.40 -0.70 7.56
C SER A 306 -0.35 -1.48 6.49
N PHE A 307 -0.90 -0.75 5.55
CA PHE A 307 -1.40 -1.30 4.29
C PHE A 307 -0.27 -1.26 3.26
N VAL A 308 -0.16 -2.31 2.44
CA VAL A 308 0.83 -2.41 1.36
C VAL A 308 0.09 -2.60 0.04
N ASN A 309 0.12 -1.62 -0.84
CA ASN A 309 -0.35 -1.81 -2.21
C ASN A 309 0.72 -2.50 -3.03
N THR A 310 0.30 -3.27 -4.03
CA THR A 310 1.21 -4.20 -4.69
C THR A 310 1.17 -4.12 -6.21
N TRP A 311 2.27 -4.59 -6.81
CA TRP A 311 2.39 -5.04 -8.18
C TRP A 311 2.44 -6.56 -8.17
N VAL A 312 1.72 -7.20 -9.09
CA VAL A 312 1.71 -8.65 -9.25
C VAL A 312 1.86 -9.03 -10.72
N ILE A 313 2.33 -10.25 -10.95
CA ILE A 313 2.45 -10.85 -12.29
C ILE A 313 1.41 -11.96 -12.39
N PRO A 314 0.49 -11.93 -13.37
CA PRO A 314 -0.43 -13.03 -13.60
C PRO A 314 0.32 -14.34 -13.90
N LYS A 315 -0.20 -15.47 -13.43
CA LYS A 315 0.42 -16.79 -13.60
C LYS A 315 0.76 -17.15 -15.05
N THR A 316 -0.06 -16.68 -15.97
CA THR A 316 0.03 -16.98 -17.40
C THR A 316 0.57 -15.82 -18.23
N ALA A 317 1.26 -14.86 -17.59
CA ALA A 317 1.96 -13.80 -18.30
C ALA A 317 2.96 -14.37 -19.31
N LYS A 318 3.02 -13.79 -20.51
CA LYS A 318 3.78 -14.34 -21.64
C LYS A 318 5.28 -14.17 -21.48
N ASN A 319 5.71 -13.10 -20.80
CA ASN A 319 7.11 -12.70 -20.67
C ASN A 319 7.48 -12.52 -19.20
N PRO A 320 7.50 -13.58 -18.37
CA PRO A 320 7.66 -13.44 -16.92
C PRO A 320 8.95 -12.73 -16.50
N ASP A 321 10.06 -13.00 -17.17
CA ASP A 321 11.36 -12.36 -16.87
C ASP A 321 11.33 -10.85 -17.18
N LEU A 322 10.72 -10.46 -18.29
CA LEU A 322 10.55 -9.04 -18.64
C LEU A 322 9.53 -8.35 -17.72
N SER A 323 8.47 -9.05 -17.37
CA SER A 323 7.49 -8.58 -16.39
C SER A 323 8.15 -8.32 -15.02
N TRP A 324 9.06 -9.23 -14.60
CA TRP A 324 9.80 -9.04 -13.36
C TRP A 324 10.75 -7.82 -13.44
N ARG A 325 11.45 -7.60 -14.54
CA ARG A 325 12.27 -6.37 -14.72
C ARG A 325 11.46 -5.10 -14.47
N VAL A 326 10.22 -5.05 -14.99
CA VAL A 326 9.30 -3.93 -14.72
C VAL A 326 8.93 -3.85 -13.24
N VAL A 327 8.50 -4.96 -12.66
CA VAL A 327 8.09 -5.03 -11.25
C VAL A 327 9.25 -4.69 -10.32
N GLU A 328 10.45 -5.23 -10.57
CA GLU A 328 11.64 -4.95 -9.78
C GLU A 328 12.03 -3.47 -9.82
N PHE A 329 11.96 -2.82 -11.00
CA PHE A 329 12.18 -1.38 -11.10
C PHE A 329 11.13 -0.59 -10.32
N LEU A 330 9.84 -0.88 -10.52
CA LEU A 330 8.74 -0.15 -9.88
C LEU A 330 8.72 -0.31 -8.35
N SER A 331 9.11 -1.47 -7.84
CA SER A 331 9.08 -1.82 -6.42
C SER A 331 10.44 -1.76 -5.72
N GLY A 332 11.52 -1.61 -6.49
CA GLY A 332 12.90 -1.50 -6.01
C GLY A 332 13.29 -0.06 -5.67
N LYS A 333 14.59 0.13 -5.49
CA LYS A 333 15.16 1.43 -5.08
C LYS A 333 14.75 2.57 -6.00
N GLU A 334 14.87 2.38 -7.31
CA GLU A 334 14.67 3.43 -8.31
C GLU A 334 13.22 3.94 -8.33
N GLY A 335 12.26 3.05 -8.52
CA GLY A 335 10.85 3.40 -8.55
C GLY A 335 10.34 3.92 -7.22
N GLN A 336 10.77 3.32 -6.11
CA GLN A 336 10.38 3.75 -4.77
C GLN A 336 10.99 5.11 -4.40
N GLN A 337 12.19 5.43 -4.88
CA GLN A 337 12.77 6.78 -4.71
C GLN A 337 11.95 7.83 -5.44
N ILE A 338 11.54 7.56 -6.68
CA ILE A 338 10.67 8.46 -7.44
C ILE A 338 9.35 8.70 -6.70
N ALA A 339 8.72 7.66 -6.17
CA ALA A 339 7.48 7.77 -5.41
C ALA A 339 7.64 8.64 -4.15
N LEU A 340 8.73 8.45 -3.40
CA LEU A 340 9.02 9.21 -2.18
C LEU A 340 9.32 10.68 -2.49
N ASP A 341 10.17 10.95 -3.48
CA ASP A 341 10.58 12.30 -3.86
C ASP A 341 9.40 13.15 -4.33
N MET A 342 8.42 12.50 -4.96
CA MET A 342 7.16 13.10 -5.42
C MET A 342 6.04 13.05 -4.38
N ASN A 343 6.33 12.70 -3.13
CA ASN A 343 5.38 12.59 -2.00
C ASN A 343 4.18 11.66 -2.26
N PHE A 344 4.38 10.64 -3.07
CA PHE A 344 3.31 9.71 -3.41
C PHE A 344 3.15 8.59 -2.36
N GLY A 345 4.26 8.01 -1.89
CA GLY A 345 4.22 6.92 -0.94
C GLY A 345 5.53 6.74 -0.20
N LEU A 346 5.47 6.04 0.92
CA LEU A 346 6.64 5.64 1.68
C LEU A 346 7.28 4.41 1.04
N PRO A 347 8.62 4.27 1.16
CA PRO A 347 9.33 3.19 0.51
C PRO A 347 9.16 1.85 1.23
N ALA A 348 9.02 0.80 0.46
CA ALA A 348 9.04 -0.58 0.94
C ALA A 348 10.46 -1.12 1.12
N SER A 349 11.44 -0.48 0.48
CA SER A 349 12.86 -0.86 0.50
C SER A 349 13.68 0.06 1.39
N LYS A 350 14.53 -0.53 2.23
CA LYS A 350 15.52 0.16 3.07
C LYS A 350 16.65 0.82 2.26
N LEU A 351 16.77 0.53 0.96
CA LEU A 351 17.77 1.12 0.07
C LEU A 351 17.38 2.53 -0.43
N VAL A 352 16.15 2.96 -0.20
CA VAL A 352 15.66 4.28 -0.57
C VAL A 352 16.21 5.31 0.42
N ASP A 353 16.71 6.43 -0.12
CA ASP A 353 17.18 7.55 0.71
C ASP A 353 15.99 8.41 1.15
N THR A 354 15.71 8.42 2.46
CA THR A 354 14.61 9.18 3.07
C THR A 354 15.01 10.57 3.55
N THR A 355 16.30 10.92 3.48
CA THR A 355 16.85 12.17 4.07
C THR A 355 16.11 13.42 3.59
N ALA A 356 15.88 13.55 2.27
CA ALA A 356 15.19 14.71 1.72
C ALA A 356 13.71 14.77 2.13
N PHE A 357 13.05 13.61 2.27
CA PHE A 357 11.68 13.55 2.74
C PHE A 357 11.58 13.95 4.22
N GLU A 358 12.46 13.43 5.06
CA GLU A 358 12.50 13.75 6.49
C GLU A 358 12.82 15.23 6.74
N ALA A 359 13.64 15.86 5.89
CA ALA A 359 13.98 17.28 5.99
C ALA A 359 12.82 18.23 5.64
N LYS A 360 11.77 17.76 4.94
CA LYS A 360 10.62 18.60 4.55
C LYS A 360 9.78 19.04 5.73
N ALA A 361 9.64 18.20 6.75
CA ALA A 361 8.93 18.52 7.98
C ALA A 361 9.50 17.69 9.14
N PRO A 362 9.63 18.27 10.35
CA PRO A 362 10.22 17.58 11.50
C PRO A 362 9.54 16.27 11.89
N TYR A 363 8.26 16.13 11.56
CA TYR A 363 7.45 14.94 11.87
C TYR A 363 7.54 13.85 10.79
N ASN A 364 8.13 14.12 9.63
CA ASN A 364 8.22 13.12 8.55
C ASN A 364 9.05 11.88 8.95
N LYS A 365 10.00 12.05 9.87
CA LYS A 365 10.77 10.92 10.43
C LYS A 365 9.85 9.85 11.04
N TYR A 366 8.74 10.22 11.65
CA TYR A 366 7.84 9.27 12.31
C TYR A 366 7.12 8.33 11.34
N PHE A 367 6.89 8.78 10.10
CA PHE A 367 6.39 7.88 9.05
C PHE A 367 7.42 6.83 8.65
N VAL A 368 8.69 7.21 8.61
CA VAL A 368 9.79 6.31 8.26
C VAL A 368 10.06 5.33 9.42
N GLU A 369 10.16 5.84 10.64
CA GLU A 369 10.35 5.02 11.84
C GLU A 369 9.22 4.00 12.04
N ALA A 370 7.98 4.35 11.70
CA ALA A 370 6.85 3.44 11.78
C ALA A 370 6.98 2.21 10.86
N LEU A 371 7.79 2.25 9.80
CA LEU A 371 8.04 1.11 8.93
C LEU A 371 8.75 -0.05 9.65
N GLU A 372 9.54 0.25 10.67
CA GLU A 372 10.31 -0.77 11.43
C GLU A 372 9.42 -1.56 12.39
N THR A 373 8.34 -0.97 12.89
CA THR A 373 7.47 -1.57 13.91
C THR A 373 6.06 -1.88 13.42
N ALA A 374 5.74 -1.51 12.18
CA ALA A 374 4.44 -1.81 11.58
C ALA A 374 4.25 -3.31 11.38
N VAL A 375 3.00 -3.74 11.57
CA VAL A 375 2.53 -5.06 11.15
C VAL A 375 1.59 -4.92 9.94
N PRO A 376 1.54 -5.89 9.03
CA PRO A 376 0.66 -5.78 7.88
C PRO A 376 -0.81 -5.78 8.31
N TYR A 377 -1.61 -5.02 7.56
CA TYR A 377 -3.06 -5.09 7.70
C TYR A 377 -3.51 -6.55 7.50
N PRO A 378 -4.38 -7.09 8.38
CA PRO A 378 -4.75 -8.50 8.31
C PRO A 378 -5.59 -8.79 7.07
N THR A 379 -5.25 -9.86 6.37
CA THR A 379 -5.90 -10.27 5.13
C THR A 379 -6.39 -11.71 5.22
N ASN A 380 -7.48 -12.01 4.53
CA ASN A 380 -7.98 -13.38 4.32
C ASN A 380 -8.78 -13.47 3.01
N LEU A 381 -9.22 -14.69 2.65
CA LEU A 381 -9.94 -14.94 1.41
C LEU A 381 -11.29 -14.20 1.30
N ASN A 382 -11.93 -13.92 2.43
CA ASN A 382 -13.23 -13.27 2.52
C ASN A 382 -13.14 -11.92 3.23
N GLY A 383 -12.01 -11.21 3.06
CA GLY A 383 -11.68 -9.96 3.76
C GLY A 383 -12.76 -8.89 3.67
N SER A 384 -13.35 -8.68 2.50
CA SER A 384 -14.41 -7.67 2.31
C SER A 384 -15.67 -7.98 3.13
N ALA A 385 -16.08 -9.23 3.20
CA ALA A 385 -17.23 -9.64 4.00
C ALA A 385 -16.94 -9.49 5.51
N PHE A 386 -15.73 -9.89 5.93
CA PHE A 386 -15.29 -9.70 7.31
C PHE A 386 -15.24 -8.21 7.68
N GLN A 387 -14.64 -7.35 6.85
CA GLN A 387 -14.57 -5.91 7.11
C GLN A 387 -15.95 -5.27 7.29
N THR A 388 -16.91 -5.62 6.43
CA THR A 388 -18.29 -5.11 6.53
C THR A 388 -18.94 -5.51 7.85
N MET A 389 -18.81 -6.77 8.24
CA MET A 389 -19.32 -7.29 9.53
C MET A 389 -18.61 -6.60 10.71
N PHE A 390 -17.28 -6.58 10.69
CA PHE A 390 -16.46 -6.01 11.76
C PHE A 390 -16.76 -4.53 11.98
N GLN A 391 -16.86 -3.74 10.91
CA GLN A 391 -17.21 -2.32 11.00
C GLN A 391 -18.56 -2.10 11.65
N LYS A 392 -19.56 -2.93 11.32
CA LYS A 392 -20.88 -2.85 11.95
C LYS A 392 -20.85 -3.15 13.45
N GLU A 393 -20.08 -4.16 13.87
CA GLU A 393 -19.92 -4.46 15.30
C GLU A 393 -19.12 -3.34 16.02
N CYS A 394 -18.11 -2.75 15.36
CA CYS A 394 -17.41 -1.56 15.88
C CYS A 394 -18.33 -0.37 16.09
N GLU A 395 -19.34 -0.15 15.24
CA GLU A 395 -20.36 0.89 15.46
C GLU A 395 -21.15 0.64 16.75
N SER A 396 -21.52 -0.61 17.00
CA SER A 396 -22.24 -1.00 18.23
C SER A 396 -21.38 -0.83 19.48
N LEU A 397 -20.10 -1.17 19.40
CA LEU A 397 -19.13 -0.98 20.49
C LEU A 397 -18.90 0.51 20.77
N TRP A 398 -18.70 1.31 19.72
CA TRP A 398 -18.53 2.77 19.83
C TRP A 398 -19.74 3.44 20.50
N ALA A 399 -20.94 3.02 20.11
CA ALA A 399 -22.17 3.53 20.68
C ALA A 399 -22.43 3.08 22.14
N GLY A 400 -21.63 2.16 22.66
CA GLY A 400 -21.86 1.55 23.99
C GLY A 400 -23.11 0.67 24.02
N ALA A 401 -23.58 0.22 22.84
CA ALA A 401 -24.75 -0.65 22.72
C ALA A 401 -24.44 -2.10 23.10
N ILE A 402 -23.18 -2.49 23.04
CA ILE A 402 -22.64 -3.79 23.44
C ILE A 402 -21.38 -3.59 24.28
N THR A 403 -21.09 -4.56 25.14
CA THR A 403 -19.85 -4.58 25.92
C THR A 403 -18.67 -5.08 25.09
N PRO A 404 -17.41 -4.83 25.52
CA PRO A 404 -16.23 -5.43 24.89
C PRO A 404 -16.34 -6.95 24.73
N GLU A 405 -16.76 -7.68 25.75
CA GLU A 405 -16.91 -9.14 25.72
C GLU A 405 -17.98 -9.59 24.71
N GLU A 406 -19.11 -8.88 24.64
CA GLU A 406 -20.15 -9.14 23.64
C GLU A 406 -19.65 -8.87 22.23
N PHE A 407 -18.88 -7.79 22.02
CA PHE A 407 -18.26 -7.47 20.74
C PHE A 407 -17.33 -8.57 20.28
N GLU A 408 -16.38 -8.99 21.13
CA GLU A 408 -15.42 -10.04 20.83
C GLU A 408 -16.11 -11.35 20.46
N THR A 409 -17.10 -11.77 21.25
CA THR A 409 -17.87 -12.99 21.00
C THR A 409 -18.65 -12.94 19.69
N ARG A 410 -19.34 -11.83 19.43
CA ARG A 410 -20.13 -11.65 18.19
C ARG A 410 -19.27 -11.64 16.95
N VAL A 411 -18.10 -10.99 17.02
CA VAL A 411 -17.17 -10.97 15.89
C VAL A 411 -16.65 -12.38 15.62
N ASP A 412 -16.23 -13.13 16.65
CA ASP A 412 -15.70 -14.47 16.47
C ASP A 412 -16.76 -15.45 15.93
N GLU A 413 -18.00 -15.38 16.41
CA GLU A 413 -19.12 -16.20 15.93
C GLU A 413 -19.45 -15.91 14.45
N GLN A 414 -19.59 -14.63 14.08
CA GLN A 414 -19.90 -14.25 12.71
C GLN A 414 -18.73 -14.53 11.77
N ALA A 415 -17.49 -14.33 12.24
CA ALA A 415 -16.30 -14.64 11.48
C ALA A 415 -16.20 -16.13 11.13
N ALA A 416 -16.61 -17.03 12.02
CA ALA A 416 -16.61 -18.48 11.76
C ALA A 416 -17.46 -18.85 10.53
N GLU A 417 -18.54 -18.13 10.28
CA GLU A 417 -19.38 -18.32 9.09
C GLU A 417 -18.79 -17.71 7.82
N ILE A 418 -17.99 -16.64 7.95
CA ILE A 418 -17.43 -15.89 6.84
C ILE A 418 -16.11 -16.51 6.36
N LEU A 419 -15.20 -16.82 7.31
CA LEU A 419 -13.83 -17.20 6.99
C LEU A 419 -13.70 -18.64 6.44
N ASN A 420 -14.70 -19.48 6.61
CA ASN A 420 -14.69 -20.88 6.19
C ASN A 420 -15.56 -21.15 4.93
N LYS A 421 -16.00 -20.12 4.24
CA LYS A 421 -16.69 -20.20 2.95
C LYS A 421 -15.72 -20.06 1.80
#